data_e736da4731539c2f1266482476fae651
#
_entry.id   e736da4731539c2f1266482476fae651
#
_cell.length_a   1.000
_cell.length_b   1.000
_cell.length_c   1.000
_cell.angle_alpha   90.00
_cell.angle_beta   90.00
_cell.angle_gamma   90.00
#
_symmetry.space_group_name_H-M   'P 1'
#
loop_
_entity.id
_entity.type
_entity.pdbx_description
1 polymer ?
#
loop_
_entity_poly.entity_id
_entity_poly.type
_entity_poly.pdbx_seq_one_letter_code
_entity_poly.pdbx_strand_id
1 'polypeptide(L)'
;MSPYLATLFTFIIAVAFLRLMDYIAQRGWIDSRTSRKLIHIGTGPIFVLCWLMYPDVWISRWLAALVPLLITVQFALVGLGIVRDEAAVKAMSRTGDRREILRGPLFYGIMFVVITLVFWKESLIGIPALMMLCGGDGIADIVGRRVRSPKLSWSPEKSVAGSLSVFFGGWLMTIFVFAIYVWAGAFSGPVTGYFLPVTWVALGATIIESLSFKDIDNLTVPLASILIGYLVF
;
A
#
# COMPACT_ATOMS: atom_id res chain seq x y z
N MET A 1 -24.98 4.49 2.20
CA MET A 1 -24.53 5.76 1.53
C MET A 1 -24.55 5.55 0.02
N SER A 2 -24.79 6.57 -0.83
CA SER A 2 -24.71 6.35 -2.28
C SER A 2 -23.24 6.10 -2.71
N PRO A 3 -22.98 5.34 -3.79
CA PRO A 3 -21.61 5.04 -4.22
C PRO A 3 -20.85 6.30 -4.66
N TYR A 4 -21.55 7.31 -5.19
CA TYR A 4 -20.96 8.60 -5.57
C TYR A 4 -20.47 9.39 -4.35
N LEU A 5 -21.27 9.42 -3.28
CA LEU A 5 -20.85 10.06 -2.02
C LEU A 5 -19.69 9.32 -1.37
N ALA A 6 -19.69 7.98 -1.40
CA ALA A 6 -18.57 7.17 -0.91
C ALA A 6 -17.28 7.51 -1.66
N THR A 7 -17.34 7.65 -3.00
CA THR A 7 -16.19 8.05 -3.83
C THR A 7 -15.71 9.45 -3.47
N LEU A 8 -16.62 10.40 -3.32
CA LEU A 8 -16.26 11.78 -2.94
C LEU A 8 -15.56 11.81 -1.57
N PHE A 9 -16.11 11.11 -0.57
CA PHE A 9 -15.49 11.03 0.76
C PHE A 9 -14.14 10.31 0.70
N THR A 10 -14.02 9.21 -0.04
CA THR A 10 -12.74 8.51 -0.22
C THR A 10 -11.69 9.44 -0.83
N PHE A 11 -12.07 10.21 -1.86
CA PHE A 11 -11.18 11.18 -2.47
C PHE A 11 -10.76 12.30 -1.51
N ILE A 12 -11.72 12.86 -0.77
CA ILE A 12 -11.46 13.91 0.24
C ILE A 12 -10.51 13.37 1.32
N ILE A 13 -10.76 12.17 1.85
CA ILE A 13 -9.91 11.54 2.87
C ILE A 13 -8.49 11.30 2.33
N ALA A 14 -8.37 10.79 1.10
CA ALA A 14 -7.07 10.57 0.47
C ALA A 14 -6.29 11.87 0.30
N VAL A 15 -6.92 12.91 -0.25
CA VAL A 15 -6.29 14.22 -0.44
C VAL A 15 -5.96 14.88 0.91
N ALA A 16 -6.86 14.82 1.89
CA ALA A 16 -6.62 15.36 3.22
C ALA A 16 -5.41 14.68 3.89
N PHE A 17 -5.29 13.36 3.79
CA PHE A 17 -4.14 12.63 4.30
C PHE A 17 -2.84 13.05 3.62
N LEU A 18 -2.82 13.16 2.29
CA LEU A 18 -1.64 13.63 1.55
C LEU A 18 -1.25 15.04 1.97
N ARG A 19 -2.22 15.97 2.04
CA ARG A 19 -1.98 17.36 2.47
C ARG A 19 -1.50 17.47 3.90
N LEU A 20 -2.00 16.62 4.80
CA LEU A 20 -1.52 16.55 6.17
C LEU A 20 -0.05 16.14 6.24
N MET A 21 0.34 15.12 5.45
CA MET A 21 1.74 14.67 5.39
C MET A 21 2.66 15.73 4.79
N ASP A 22 2.21 16.40 3.72
CA ASP A 22 2.93 17.53 3.14
C ASP A 22 3.12 18.68 4.14
N TYR A 23 2.08 19.04 4.88
CA TYR A 23 2.15 20.08 5.91
C TYR A 23 3.15 19.73 7.04
N ILE A 24 3.11 18.49 7.53
CA ILE A 24 4.03 18.00 8.56
C ILE A 24 5.49 18.05 8.06
N ALA A 25 5.73 17.66 6.81
CA ALA A 25 7.04 17.71 6.19
C ALA A 25 7.53 19.16 5.96
N GLN A 26 6.64 20.06 5.53
CA GLN A 26 6.97 21.48 5.34
C GLN A 26 7.32 22.18 6.65
N ARG A 27 6.70 21.78 7.77
CA ARG A 27 7.02 22.26 9.12
C ARG A 27 8.36 21.74 9.65
N GLY A 28 9.01 20.82 8.93
CA GLY A 28 10.27 20.22 9.33
C GLY A 28 10.16 19.22 10.50
N TRP A 29 8.93 18.78 10.85
CA TRP A 29 8.73 17.77 11.90
C TRP A 29 9.19 16.38 11.46
N ILE A 30 9.14 16.11 10.16
CA ILE A 30 9.68 14.92 9.53
C ILE A 30 10.43 15.30 8.25
N ASP A 31 11.44 14.50 7.88
CA ASP A 31 12.11 14.67 6.59
C ASP A 31 11.25 14.16 5.43
N SER A 32 11.49 14.66 4.21
CA SER A 32 10.72 14.32 3.01
C SER A 32 10.71 12.81 2.71
N ARG A 33 11.79 12.10 3.04
CA ARG A 33 11.89 10.67 2.83
C ARG A 33 10.99 9.90 3.80
N THR A 34 10.94 10.30 5.06
CA THR A 34 10.03 9.74 6.06
C THR A 34 8.58 10.05 5.70
N SER A 35 8.27 11.30 5.28
CA SER A 35 6.93 11.68 4.82
C SER A 35 6.44 10.77 3.69
N ARG A 36 7.26 10.57 2.67
CA ARG A 36 6.94 9.67 1.56
C ARG A 36 6.62 8.24 2.04
N LYS A 37 7.40 7.71 2.98
CA LYS A 37 7.15 6.36 3.52
C LYS A 37 5.90 6.30 4.37
N LEU A 38 5.59 7.33 5.14
CA LEU A 38 4.32 7.43 5.89
C LEU A 38 3.11 7.52 4.94
N ILE A 39 3.23 8.26 3.84
CA ILE A 39 2.21 8.28 2.79
C ILE A 39 2.02 6.86 2.23
N HIS A 40 3.09 6.18 1.87
CA HIS A 40 3.06 4.82 1.34
C HIS A 40 2.40 3.83 2.33
N ILE A 41 2.76 3.88 3.62
CA ILE A 41 2.22 3.02 4.66
C ILE A 41 0.74 3.32 4.93
N GLY A 42 0.37 4.59 5.03
CA GLY A 42 -0.97 5.00 5.47
C GLY A 42 -2.04 4.94 4.37
N THR A 43 -1.65 5.14 3.11
CA THR A 43 -2.62 5.18 2.00
C THR A 43 -3.39 3.87 1.87
N GLY A 44 -2.72 2.72 2.03
CA GLY A 44 -3.35 1.41 1.91
C GLY A 44 -4.49 1.17 2.88
N PRO A 45 -4.24 1.15 4.19
CA PRO A 45 -5.30 0.91 5.17
C PRO A 45 -6.40 1.97 5.10
N ILE A 46 -6.06 3.26 4.93
CA ILE A 46 -7.06 4.33 4.80
C ILE A 46 -7.99 4.04 3.61
N PHE A 47 -7.43 3.74 2.44
CA PHE A 47 -8.21 3.47 1.23
C PHE A 47 -9.08 2.22 1.37
N VAL A 48 -8.52 1.12 1.87
CA VAL A 48 -9.25 -0.14 2.06
C VAL A 48 -10.37 0.02 3.10
N LEU A 49 -10.15 0.76 4.18
CA LEU A 49 -11.20 1.06 5.15
C LEU A 49 -12.32 1.91 4.55
N CYS A 50 -12.02 2.79 3.59
CA CYS A 50 -13.06 3.50 2.85
C CYS A 50 -13.97 2.59 2.04
N TRP A 51 -13.53 1.37 1.65
CA TRP A 51 -14.41 0.42 0.95
C TRP A 51 -15.65 0.05 1.76
N LEU A 52 -15.59 0.07 3.08
CA LEU A 52 -16.74 -0.17 3.96
C LEU A 52 -17.86 0.87 3.81
N MET A 53 -17.57 2.05 3.27
CA MET A 53 -18.57 3.10 3.02
C MET A 53 -19.41 2.85 1.76
N TYR A 54 -18.92 1.97 0.86
CA TYR A 54 -19.58 1.71 -0.41
C TYR A 54 -20.70 0.69 -0.26
N PRO A 55 -21.89 0.92 -0.87
CA PRO A 55 -22.97 -0.06 -0.91
C PRO A 55 -22.61 -1.24 -1.80
N ASP A 56 -23.35 -2.36 -1.61
CA ASP A 56 -23.15 -3.59 -2.38
C ASP A 56 -23.86 -3.51 -3.74
N VAL A 57 -23.34 -2.62 -4.61
CA VAL A 57 -23.81 -2.47 -5.99
C VAL A 57 -22.62 -2.58 -6.94
N TRP A 58 -22.87 -3.13 -8.14
CA TRP A 58 -21.81 -3.45 -9.12
C TRP A 58 -20.90 -2.26 -9.46
N ILE A 59 -21.42 -1.03 -9.47
CA ILE A 59 -20.68 0.17 -9.82
C ILE A 59 -19.71 0.62 -8.72
N SER A 60 -19.91 0.16 -7.47
CA SER A 60 -19.13 0.62 -6.32
C SER A 60 -17.63 0.39 -6.49
N ARG A 61 -17.22 -0.80 -6.96
CA ARG A 61 -15.79 -1.11 -7.18
C ARG A 61 -15.15 -0.24 -8.26
N TRP A 62 -15.91 0.10 -9.30
CA TRP A 62 -15.42 0.94 -10.39
C TRP A 62 -15.21 2.38 -9.93
N LEU A 63 -16.18 2.91 -9.18
CA LEU A 63 -16.11 4.24 -8.61
C LEU A 63 -14.99 4.34 -7.54
N ALA A 64 -14.81 3.32 -6.71
CA ALA A 64 -13.70 3.28 -5.77
C ALA A 64 -12.35 3.27 -6.48
N ALA A 65 -12.22 2.48 -7.55
CA ALA A 65 -10.99 2.40 -8.35
C ALA A 65 -10.64 3.71 -9.08
N LEU A 66 -11.62 4.61 -9.32
CA LEU A 66 -11.34 5.93 -9.89
C LEU A 66 -10.40 6.76 -9.01
N VAL A 67 -10.46 6.61 -7.68
CA VAL A 67 -9.61 7.39 -6.77
C VAL A 67 -8.12 7.08 -6.99
N PRO A 68 -7.65 5.82 -6.85
CA PRO A 68 -6.26 5.51 -7.15
C PRO A 68 -5.93 5.69 -8.64
N LEU A 69 -6.88 5.50 -9.56
CA LEU A 69 -6.65 5.71 -10.99
C LEU A 69 -6.29 7.17 -11.30
N LEU A 70 -7.05 8.14 -10.78
CA LEU A 70 -6.77 9.57 -10.99
C LEU A 70 -5.40 9.96 -10.45
N ILE A 71 -5.02 9.47 -9.27
CA ILE A 71 -3.70 9.71 -8.67
C ILE A 71 -2.61 9.05 -9.52
N THR A 72 -2.84 7.84 -10.00
CA THR A 72 -1.88 7.10 -10.86
C THR A 72 -1.68 7.80 -12.19
N VAL A 73 -2.74 8.29 -12.81
CA VAL A 73 -2.67 9.09 -14.04
C VAL A 73 -1.92 10.39 -13.80
N GLN A 74 -2.17 11.09 -12.68
CA GLN A 74 -1.39 12.27 -12.32
C GLN A 74 0.10 11.94 -12.21
N PHE A 75 0.46 10.86 -11.53
CA PHE A 75 1.86 10.41 -11.44
C PHE A 75 2.48 10.13 -12.80
N ALA A 76 1.75 9.46 -13.71
CA ALA A 76 2.21 9.23 -15.06
C ALA A 76 2.45 10.54 -15.81
N LEU A 77 1.51 11.49 -15.76
CA LEU A 77 1.63 12.79 -16.44
C LEU A 77 2.79 13.63 -15.90
N VAL A 78 3.00 13.64 -14.58
CA VAL A 78 4.13 14.33 -13.95
C VAL A 78 5.46 13.65 -14.32
N GLY A 79 5.53 12.35 -14.22
CA GLY A 79 6.74 11.58 -14.56
C GLY A 79 7.16 11.72 -16.02
N LEU A 80 6.19 11.75 -16.94
CA LEU A 80 6.42 12.05 -18.37
C LEU A 80 6.77 13.51 -18.63
N GLY A 81 6.47 14.42 -17.68
CA GLY A 81 6.70 15.86 -17.80
C GLY A 81 5.67 16.59 -18.63
N ILE A 82 4.51 16.00 -18.81
CA ILE A 82 3.34 16.65 -19.42
C ILE A 82 2.76 17.67 -18.44
N VAL A 83 2.71 17.30 -17.16
CA VAL A 83 2.30 18.19 -16.07
C VAL A 83 3.54 18.54 -15.22
N ARG A 84 3.70 19.83 -14.91
CA ARG A 84 4.74 20.31 -14.00
C ARG A 84 4.16 20.38 -12.58
N ASP A 85 4.63 19.50 -11.70
CA ASP A 85 4.28 19.47 -10.29
C ASP A 85 5.54 19.17 -9.46
N GLU A 86 6.23 20.24 -9.09
CA GLU A 86 7.48 20.14 -8.31
C GLU A 86 7.22 19.56 -6.90
N ALA A 87 6.03 19.81 -6.32
CA ALA A 87 5.66 19.27 -5.03
C ALA A 87 5.52 17.74 -5.10
N ALA A 88 4.83 17.23 -6.14
CA ALA A 88 4.72 15.78 -6.37
C ALA A 88 6.10 15.14 -6.64
N VAL A 89 6.96 15.80 -7.44
CA VAL A 89 8.32 15.33 -7.68
C VAL A 89 9.11 15.25 -6.38
N LYS A 90 9.08 16.29 -5.56
CA LYS A 90 9.78 16.33 -4.27
C LYS A 90 9.25 15.28 -3.30
N ALA A 91 7.93 15.04 -3.28
CA ALA A 91 7.31 14.07 -2.39
C ALA A 91 7.55 12.62 -2.82
N MET A 92 7.62 12.33 -4.13
CA MET A 92 7.61 10.95 -4.67
C MET A 92 8.95 10.50 -5.26
N SER A 93 9.88 11.41 -5.61
CA SER A 93 11.22 11.03 -6.05
C SER A 93 12.21 10.93 -4.89
N ARG A 94 13.33 10.23 -5.11
CA ARG A 94 14.45 10.12 -4.15
C ARG A 94 15.55 11.12 -4.44
N THR A 95 15.77 11.43 -5.73
CA THR A 95 16.85 12.30 -6.21
C THR A 95 16.35 13.64 -6.73
N GLY A 96 15.03 13.85 -6.84
CA GLY A 96 14.42 15.00 -7.50
C GLY A 96 14.19 14.78 -8.99
N ASP A 97 14.51 13.59 -9.54
CA ASP A 97 14.19 13.27 -10.93
C ASP A 97 12.72 12.78 -11.04
N ARG A 98 11.91 13.52 -11.80
CA ARG A 98 10.51 13.17 -12.08
C ARG A 98 10.33 11.77 -12.67
N ARG A 99 11.32 11.25 -13.42
CA ARG A 99 11.26 9.92 -14.06
C ARG A 99 11.20 8.78 -13.03
N GLU A 100 11.63 9.02 -11.80
CA GLU A 100 11.50 8.04 -10.72
C GLU A 100 10.03 7.74 -10.39
N ILE A 101 9.12 8.70 -10.64
CA ILE A 101 7.69 8.53 -10.43
C ILE A 101 7.10 7.46 -11.35
N LEU A 102 7.67 7.28 -12.56
CA LEU A 102 7.26 6.26 -13.54
C LEU A 102 7.66 4.81 -13.13
N ARG A 103 8.31 4.63 -12.01
CA ARG A 103 8.72 3.32 -11.48
C ARG A 103 7.88 2.97 -10.24
N GLY A 104 8.48 3.06 -9.05
CA GLY A 104 7.83 2.68 -7.80
C GLY A 104 6.44 3.27 -7.59
N PRO A 105 6.26 4.60 -7.60
CA PRO A 105 4.96 5.22 -7.38
C PRO A 105 3.90 4.83 -8.43
N LEU A 106 4.29 4.73 -9.71
CA LEU A 106 3.37 4.31 -10.77
C LEU A 106 2.93 2.86 -10.59
N PHE A 107 3.86 1.94 -10.32
CA PHE A 107 3.54 0.53 -10.10
C PHE A 107 2.65 0.34 -8.86
N TYR A 108 2.94 1.07 -7.80
CA TYR A 108 2.11 1.12 -6.60
C TYR A 108 0.67 1.50 -6.93
N GLY A 109 0.47 2.61 -7.65
CA GLY A 109 -0.85 3.09 -8.04
C GLY A 109 -1.58 2.09 -8.95
N ILE A 110 -0.89 1.48 -9.93
CA ILE A 110 -1.46 0.46 -10.79
C ILE A 110 -1.97 -0.73 -9.98
N MET A 111 -1.19 -1.21 -8.99
CA MET A 111 -1.63 -2.33 -8.15
C MET A 111 -2.87 -1.98 -7.32
N PHE A 112 -2.99 -0.74 -6.82
CA PHE A 112 -4.21 -0.30 -6.15
C PHE A 112 -5.44 -0.36 -7.06
N VAL A 113 -5.32 0.12 -8.30
CA VAL A 113 -6.41 0.06 -9.29
C VAL A 113 -6.79 -1.37 -9.59
N VAL A 114 -5.81 -2.20 -9.96
CA VAL A 114 -6.03 -3.60 -10.36
C VAL A 114 -6.64 -4.40 -9.20
N ILE A 115 -6.07 -4.31 -8.01
CA ILE A 115 -6.56 -5.06 -6.85
C ILE A 115 -7.97 -4.60 -6.46
N THR A 116 -8.28 -3.30 -6.53
CA THR A 116 -9.63 -2.80 -6.25
C THR A 116 -10.66 -3.35 -7.24
N LEU A 117 -10.30 -3.44 -8.52
CA LEU A 117 -11.21 -3.95 -9.56
C LEU A 117 -11.41 -5.46 -9.49
N VAL A 118 -10.34 -6.21 -9.18
CA VAL A 118 -10.36 -7.68 -9.18
C VAL A 118 -10.80 -8.22 -7.82
N PHE A 119 -10.27 -7.65 -6.74
CA PHE A 119 -10.47 -8.10 -5.36
C PHE A 119 -11.19 -7.03 -4.56
N TRP A 120 -12.49 -6.96 -4.71
CA TRP A 120 -13.31 -5.99 -3.98
C TRP A 120 -13.37 -6.29 -2.47
N LYS A 121 -14.13 -5.52 -1.72
CA LYS A 121 -14.19 -5.51 -0.25
C LYS A 121 -14.53 -6.86 0.41
N GLU A 122 -15.12 -7.80 -0.31
CA GLU A 122 -15.42 -9.15 0.20
C GLU A 122 -14.22 -10.11 0.09
N SER A 123 -13.16 -9.71 -0.59
CA SER A 123 -12.03 -10.60 -0.86
C SER A 123 -11.04 -10.65 0.28
N LEU A 124 -10.84 -11.85 0.84
CA LEU A 124 -9.78 -12.15 1.81
C LEU A 124 -8.37 -12.13 1.18
N ILE A 125 -8.25 -12.02 -0.13
CA ILE A 125 -6.98 -12.06 -0.88
C ILE A 125 -6.47 -10.66 -1.19
N GLY A 126 -7.34 -9.76 -1.68
CA GLY A 126 -6.94 -8.43 -2.13
C GLY A 126 -6.46 -7.53 -1.01
N ILE A 127 -7.11 -7.60 0.15
CA ILE A 127 -6.73 -6.78 1.31
C ILE A 127 -5.33 -7.14 1.82
N PRO A 128 -4.97 -8.41 2.09
CA PRO A 128 -3.59 -8.77 2.43
C PRO A 128 -2.58 -8.31 1.39
N ALA A 129 -2.88 -8.46 0.09
CA ALA A 129 -1.96 -8.05 -0.96
C ALA A 129 -1.63 -6.54 -0.90
N LEU A 130 -2.64 -5.68 -0.67
CA LEU A 130 -2.43 -4.24 -0.46
C LEU A 130 -1.72 -3.94 0.87
N MET A 131 -2.03 -4.68 1.94
CA MET A 131 -1.40 -4.45 3.24
C MET A 131 0.08 -4.89 3.25
N MET A 132 0.45 -5.96 2.54
CA MET A 132 1.85 -6.36 2.34
C MET A 132 2.61 -5.32 1.53
N LEU A 133 2.00 -4.80 0.47
CA LEU A 133 2.58 -3.72 -0.33
C LEU A 133 2.82 -2.45 0.50
N CYS A 134 1.83 -2.01 1.29
CA CYS A 134 1.91 -0.75 2.04
C CYS A 134 2.69 -0.89 3.35
N GLY A 135 2.27 -1.82 4.20
CA GLY A 135 2.82 -2.03 5.53
C GLY A 135 4.16 -2.73 5.51
N GLY A 136 4.29 -3.77 4.66
CA GLY A 136 5.51 -4.54 4.57
C GLY A 136 6.68 -3.70 4.06
N ASP A 137 6.66 -3.29 2.79
CA ASP A 137 7.75 -2.50 2.17
C ASP A 137 7.93 -1.12 2.84
N GLY A 138 6.82 -0.47 3.19
CA GLY A 138 6.90 0.85 3.82
C GLY A 138 7.67 0.85 5.13
N ILE A 139 7.37 -0.07 6.04
CA ILE A 139 8.02 -0.19 7.35
C ILE A 139 9.45 -0.71 7.21
N ALA A 140 9.70 -1.65 6.29
CA ALA A 140 11.01 -2.24 6.06
C ALA A 140 12.09 -1.19 5.71
N ASP A 141 11.76 -0.20 4.88
CA ASP A 141 12.69 0.89 4.54
C ASP A 141 13.03 1.78 5.74
N ILE A 142 12.06 2.01 6.64
CA ILE A 142 12.27 2.80 7.87
C ILE A 142 13.14 2.01 8.86
N VAL A 143 12.78 0.77 9.15
CA VAL A 143 13.45 -0.07 10.15
C VAL A 143 14.82 -0.52 9.65
N GLY A 144 14.91 -0.99 8.40
CA GLY A 144 16.15 -1.49 7.81
C GLY A 144 17.28 -0.47 7.77
N ARG A 145 16.95 0.83 7.86
CA ARG A 145 17.95 1.92 7.97
C ARG A 145 18.28 2.33 9.38
N ARG A 146 17.32 2.21 10.29
CA ARG A 146 17.49 2.64 11.70
C ARG A 146 18.07 1.54 12.57
N VAL A 147 17.77 0.29 12.26
CA VAL A 147 18.23 -0.87 13.04
C VAL A 147 19.44 -1.52 12.36
N ARG A 148 20.56 -1.49 13.05
CA ARG A 148 21.75 -2.22 12.59
C ARG A 148 21.50 -3.72 12.70
N SER A 149 21.53 -4.42 11.59
CA SER A 149 21.37 -5.87 11.53
C SER A 149 22.15 -6.47 10.36
N PRO A 150 22.48 -7.76 10.40
CA PRO A 150 23.16 -8.45 9.31
C PRO A 150 22.43 -8.24 7.98
N LYS A 151 23.21 -8.14 6.90
CA LYS A 151 22.69 -8.14 5.54
C LYS A 151 22.33 -9.56 5.12
N LEU A 152 21.38 -9.67 4.21
CA LEU A 152 21.04 -10.96 3.61
C LEU A 152 22.16 -11.38 2.67
N SER A 153 22.61 -12.64 2.76
CA SER A 153 23.71 -13.15 1.93
C SER A 153 23.40 -13.13 0.43
N TRP A 154 22.12 -13.25 0.05
CA TRP A 154 21.64 -13.22 -1.34
C TRP A 154 21.18 -11.83 -1.81
N SER A 155 21.09 -10.85 -0.92
CA SER A 155 20.65 -9.49 -1.22
C SER A 155 21.35 -8.48 -0.29
N PRO A 156 22.59 -8.07 -0.62
CA PRO A 156 23.42 -7.22 0.25
C PRO A 156 22.82 -5.83 0.54
N GLU A 157 21.88 -5.37 -0.26
CA GLU A 157 21.17 -4.11 -0.01
C GLU A 157 20.11 -4.24 1.09
N LYS A 158 19.61 -5.45 1.34
CA LYS A 158 18.55 -5.75 2.31
C LYS A 158 19.13 -6.30 3.61
N SER A 159 18.40 -6.09 4.72
CA SER A 159 18.84 -6.52 6.05
C SER A 159 17.79 -7.41 6.72
N VAL A 160 18.24 -8.27 7.64
CA VAL A 160 17.34 -9.15 8.41
C VAL A 160 16.26 -8.34 9.12
N ALA A 161 16.61 -7.22 9.77
CA ALA A 161 15.62 -6.37 10.43
C ALA A 161 14.61 -5.78 9.44
N GLY A 162 15.05 -5.40 8.23
CA GLY A 162 14.16 -4.95 7.16
C GLY A 162 13.18 -6.04 6.76
N SER A 163 13.67 -7.25 6.46
CA SER A 163 12.80 -8.38 6.06
C SER A 163 11.84 -8.82 7.17
N LEU A 164 12.28 -8.86 8.44
CA LEU A 164 11.36 -9.09 9.56
C LEU A 164 10.28 -8.00 9.64
N SER A 165 10.63 -6.77 9.30
CA SER A 165 9.66 -5.66 9.28
C SER A 165 8.67 -5.77 8.12
N VAL A 166 9.04 -6.36 6.98
CA VAL A 166 8.07 -6.74 5.92
C VAL A 166 7.04 -7.70 6.49
N PHE A 167 7.51 -8.76 7.13
CA PHE A 167 6.64 -9.77 7.72
C PHE A 167 5.68 -9.17 8.76
N PHE A 168 6.22 -8.58 9.82
CA PHE A 168 5.40 -8.09 10.92
C PHE A 168 4.56 -6.87 10.52
N GLY A 169 5.11 -5.95 9.71
CA GLY A 169 4.41 -4.76 9.28
C GLY A 169 3.19 -5.09 8.40
N GLY A 170 3.38 -5.95 7.41
CA GLY A 170 2.29 -6.41 6.55
C GLY A 170 1.28 -7.27 7.31
N TRP A 171 1.75 -8.20 8.15
CA TRP A 171 0.91 -9.06 8.98
C TRP A 171 0.02 -8.25 9.93
N LEU A 172 0.63 -7.38 10.74
CA LEU A 172 -0.09 -6.55 11.71
C LEU A 172 -1.11 -5.64 11.03
N MET A 173 -0.73 -5.03 9.91
CA MET A 173 -1.62 -4.15 9.16
C MET A 173 -2.80 -4.93 8.57
N THR A 174 -2.56 -6.12 8.03
CA THR A 174 -3.63 -7.00 7.52
C THR A 174 -4.60 -7.38 8.63
N ILE A 175 -4.08 -7.87 9.77
CA ILE A 175 -4.91 -8.27 10.91
C ILE A 175 -5.69 -7.07 11.48
N PHE A 176 -5.08 -5.89 11.54
CA PHE A 176 -5.77 -4.66 11.96
C PHE A 176 -6.96 -4.33 11.04
N VAL A 177 -6.76 -4.37 9.72
CA VAL A 177 -7.83 -4.12 8.75
C VAL A 177 -8.91 -5.21 8.85
N PHE A 178 -8.52 -6.48 8.95
CA PHE A 178 -9.47 -7.60 9.12
C PHE A 178 -10.27 -7.49 10.41
N ALA A 179 -9.66 -7.04 11.50
CA ALA A 179 -10.38 -6.81 12.76
C ALA A 179 -11.49 -5.77 12.60
N ILE A 180 -11.22 -4.69 11.87
CA ILE A 180 -12.23 -3.66 11.56
C ILE A 180 -13.32 -4.22 10.65
N TYR A 181 -12.97 -5.03 9.63
CA TYR A 181 -13.94 -5.68 8.73
C TYR A 181 -14.84 -6.68 9.45
N VAL A 182 -14.28 -7.46 10.39
CA VAL A 182 -15.07 -8.34 11.27
C VAL A 182 -15.99 -7.52 12.18
N TRP A 183 -15.47 -6.47 12.81
CA TRP A 183 -16.26 -5.59 13.66
C TRP A 183 -17.39 -4.88 12.89
N ALA A 184 -17.14 -4.48 11.64
CA ALA A 184 -18.12 -3.89 10.75
C ALA A 184 -19.13 -4.92 10.16
N GLY A 185 -18.96 -6.21 10.43
CA GLY A 185 -19.81 -7.28 9.89
C GLY A 185 -19.57 -7.62 8.42
N ALA A 186 -18.48 -7.10 7.82
CA ALA A 186 -18.11 -7.39 6.44
C ALA A 186 -17.44 -8.77 6.28
N PHE A 187 -16.74 -9.23 7.33
CA PHE A 187 -16.15 -10.56 7.41
C PHE A 187 -16.76 -11.35 8.56
N SER A 188 -16.87 -12.67 8.38
CA SER A 188 -17.47 -13.59 9.35
C SER A 188 -16.42 -14.28 10.22
N GLY A 189 -16.82 -14.71 11.42
CA GLY A 189 -15.96 -15.45 12.35
C GLY A 189 -15.02 -14.56 13.19
N PRO A 190 -14.21 -15.18 14.07
CA PRO A 190 -13.26 -14.44 14.89
C PRO A 190 -12.02 -14.04 14.08
N VAL A 191 -11.42 -12.89 14.39
CA VAL A 191 -10.19 -12.39 13.74
C VAL A 191 -9.04 -13.40 13.82
N THR A 192 -8.98 -14.20 14.89
CA THR A 192 -7.96 -15.24 15.09
C THR A 192 -7.98 -16.32 14.02
N GLY A 193 -9.14 -16.58 13.39
CA GLY A 193 -9.27 -17.51 12.27
C GLY A 193 -8.44 -17.12 11.04
N TYR A 194 -8.14 -15.83 10.89
CA TYR A 194 -7.35 -15.30 9.78
C TYR A 194 -5.83 -15.30 10.05
N PHE A 195 -5.39 -15.57 11.27
CA PHE A 195 -3.97 -15.48 11.64
C PHE A 195 -3.10 -16.41 10.81
N LEU A 196 -3.47 -17.66 10.69
CA LEU A 196 -2.67 -18.66 9.96
C LEU A 196 -2.59 -18.36 8.45
N PRO A 197 -3.71 -18.13 7.73
CA PRO A 197 -3.64 -17.72 6.32
C PRO A 197 -2.81 -16.45 6.10
N VAL A 198 -3.02 -15.41 6.90
CA VAL A 198 -2.25 -14.15 6.79
C VAL A 198 -0.77 -14.38 7.08
N THR A 199 -0.42 -15.30 7.97
CA THR A 199 0.98 -15.67 8.25
C THR A 199 1.67 -16.25 7.01
N TRP A 200 1.00 -17.14 6.28
CA TRP A 200 1.55 -17.70 5.04
C TRP A 200 1.72 -16.64 3.95
N VAL A 201 0.73 -15.74 3.79
CA VAL A 201 0.85 -14.62 2.86
C VAL A 201 2.02 -13.72 3.24
N ALA A 202 2.18 -13.39 4.53
CA ALA A 202 3.26 -12.53 5.01
C ALA A 202 4.65 -13.18 4.83
N LEU A 203 4.77 -14.48 5.09
CA LEU A 203 6.01 -15.24 4.85
C LEU A 203 6.42 -15.19 3.37
N GLY A 204 5.48 -15.52 2.48
CA GLY A 204 5.78 -15.52 1.05
C GLY A 204 6.07 -14.12 0.50
N ALA A 205 5.31 -13.12 0.92
CA ALA A 205 5.58 -11.72 0.58
C ALA A 205 6.99 -11.30 1.02
N THR A 206 7.40 -11.68 2.24
CA THR A 206 8.73 -11.39 2.78
C THR A 206 9.84 -12.07 1.97
N ILE A 207 9.65 -13.34 1.60
CA ILE A 207 10.62 -14.08 0.77
C ILE A 207 10.78 -13.38 -0.58
N ILE A 208 9.67 -13.07 -1.27
CA ILE A 208 9.70 -12.42 -2.57
C ILE A 208 10.29 -11.01 -2.46
N GLU A 209 9.95 -10.24 -1.42
CA GLU A 209 10.55 -8.94 -1.18
C GLU A 209 12.07 -9.05 -1.03
N SER A 210 12.57 -10.06 -0.30
CA SER A 210 14.00 -10.27 -0.08
C SER A 210 14.77 -10.59 -1.36
N LEU A 211 14.12 -11.09 -2.40
CA LEU A 211 14.67 -11.43 -3.73
C LEU A 211 14.44 -10.33 -4.76
N SER A 212 13.51 -9.41 -4.51
CA SER A 212 13.07 -8.41 -5.50
C SER A 212 14.08 -7.28 -5.68
N PHE A 213 14.23 -6.84 -6.93
CA PHE A 213 14.96 -5.61 -7.25
C PHE A 213 14.13 -4.38 -6.84
N LYS A 214 14.84 -3.29 -6.61
CA LYS A 214 14.26 -2.01 -6.23
C LYS A 214 13.19 -1.55 -7.22
N ASP A 215 12.07 -1.07 -6.70
CA ASP A 215 10.87 -0.58 -7.39
C ASP A 215 10.02 -1.67 -8.06
N ILE A 216 10.56 -2.87 -8.34
CA ILE A 216 9.79 -4.02 -8.84
C ILE A 216 9.04 -4.72 -7.70
N ASP A 217 9.49 -4.56 -6.46
CA ASP A 217 8.82 -5.03 -5.25
C ASP A 217 7.36 -4.55 -5.16
N ASN A 218 7.06 -3.35 -5.65
CA ASN A 218 5.67 -2.84 -5.75
C ASN A 218 4.75 -3.65 -6.67
N LEU A 219 5.30 -4.54 -7.51
CA LEU A 219 4.55 -5.50 -8.33
C LEU A 219 4.66 -6.91 -7.77
N THR A 220 5.89 -7.36 -7.47
CA THR A 220 6.15 -8.76 -7.10
C THR A 220 5.58 -9.14 -5.75
N VAL A 221 5.64 -8.24 -4.76
CA VAL A 221 5.11 -8.48 -3.42
C VAL A 221 3.59 -8.68 -3.44
N PRO A 222 2.76 -7.77 -4.00
CA PRO A 222 1.31 -7.99 -4.04
C PRO A 222 0.92 -9.16 -4.95
N LEU A 223 1.61 -9.42 -6.06
CA LEU A 223 1.33 -10.59 -6.90
C LEU A 223 1.62 -11.90 -6.18
N ALA A 224 2.74 -12.01 -5.46
CA ALA A 224 3.03 -13.17 -4.63
C ALA A 224 1.99 -13.34 -3.50
N SER A 225 1.59 -12.23 -2.88
CA SER A 225 0.54 -12.24 -1.85
C SER A 225 -0.79 -12.77 -2.38
N ILE A 226 -1.15 -12.39 -3.62
CA ILE A 226 -2.35 -12.90 -4.30
C ILE A 226 -2.24 -14.39 -4.56
N LEU A 227 -1.11 -14.86 -5.13
CA LEU A 227 -0.90 -16.28 -5.43
C LEU A 227 -0.99 -17.15 -4.17
N ILE A 228 -0.34 -16.73 -3.09
CA ILE A 228 -0.40 -17.45 -1.82
C ILE A 228 -1.80 -17.33 -1.21
N GLY A 229 -2.43 -16.17 -1.31
CA GLY A 229 -3.80 -15.97 -0.87
C GLY A 229 -4.78 -16.98 -1.46
N TYR A 230 -4.68 -17.29 -2.75
CA TYR A 230 -5.50 -18.34 -3.40
C TYR A 230 -5.23 -19.76 -2.87
N LEU A 231 -4.09 -20.00 -2.24
CA LEU A 231 -3.76 -21.32 -1.70
C LEU A 231 -4.20 -21.49 -0.24
N VAL A 232 -4.41 -20.38 0.49
CA VAL A 232 -4.59 -20.42 1.95
C VAL A 232 -5.94 -19.90 2.43
N PHE A 233 -6.69 -19.17 1.58
CA PHE A 233 -8.05 -18.70 1.80
C PHE A 233 -9.05 -19.47 0.95
#